data_b2173d975a5b5c538d83f98cd8e1aba3
#
_entry.id   b2173d975a5b5c538d83f98cd8e1aba3
#
_cell.length_a   1.000
_cell.length_b   1.000
_cell.length_c   1.000
_cell.angle_alpha   90.00
_cell.angle_beta   90.00
_cell.angle_gamma   90.00
#
_symmetry.space_group_name_H-M   'P 1'
#
loop_
_entity.id
_entity.type
_entity.pdbx_description
1 polymer ?
#
loop_
_entity_poly.entity_id
_entity_poly.type
_entity_poly.pdbx_seq_one_letter_code
_entity_poly.pdbx_strand_id
1 'polypeptide(L)'
;MIRVFLVEDHELFASGVRNELGQEFALVGHAVTVAEAISEIPKAKPDVVLLDVHLPDGNGPEVVEALPDVRFLALSVSDAAEDVIAVIRAGARGYVTKSISPPELAEAIRRVHEGDAVFSPRLAGFVLDAFTGQTVPAIDPELDQLTPREKEVLRYIARGYAYKEIARELHISVKTVESHVGGVLRKLQLTNRYELSRWAGERKLA
;
A
#
# COMPACT_ATOMS: atom_id res chain seq x y z
N MET A 1 -4.21 -14.40 25.79
CA MET A 1 -3.88 -12.99 25.52
C MET A 1 -2.82 -12.99 24.45
N ILE A 2 -3.12 -12.47 23.26
CA ILE A 2 -2.21 -12.44 22.10
C ILE A 2 -1.15 -11.36 22.35
N ARG A 3 0.12 -11.73 22.24
CA ARG A 3 1.26 -10.83 22.44
C ARG A 3 1.57 -10.11 21.13
N VAL A 4 1.40 -8.79 21.11
CA VAL A 4 1.60 -7.96 19.92
C VAL A 4 2.83 -7.07 20.10
N PHE A 5 3.69 -7.02 19.10
CA PHE A 5 4.78 -6.05 19.02
C PHE A 5 4.46 -5.03 17.93
N LEU A 6 4.73 -3.77 18.16
CA LEU A 6 4.46 -2.70 17.20
C LEU A 6 5.77 -2.12 16.67
N VAL A 7 5.91 -2.06 15.34
CA VAL A 7 7.00 -1.36 14.64
C VAL A 7 6.38 -0.20 13.88
N GLU A 8 6.56 1.02 14.38
CA GLU A 8 5.87 2.22 13.87
C GLU A 8 6.61 3.48 14.36
N ASP A 9 7.00 4.36 13.45
CA ASP A 9 7.68 5.61 13.76
C ASP A 9 6.72 6.80 14.00
N HIS A 10 5.47 6.69 13.54
CA HIS A 10 4.45 7.72 13.74
C HIS A 10 3.77 7.58 15.10
N GLU A 11 4.20 8.36 16.09
CA GLU A 11 3.73 8.28 17.48
C GLU A 11 2.20 8.43 17.61
N LEU A 12 1.55 9.23 16.76
CA LEU A 12 0.09 9.39 16.80
C LEU A 12 -0.62 8.06 16.46
N PHE A 13 -0.15 7.35 15.43
CA PHE A 13 -0.71 6.05 15.06
C PHE A 13 -0.39 5.00 16.13
N ALA A 14 0.85 4.95 16.60
CA ALA A 14 1.26 4.04 17.68
C ALA A 14 0.42 4.25 18.95
N SER A 15 0.14 5.48 19.32
CA SER A 15 -0.72 5.81 20.45
C SER A 15 -2.16 5.35 20.23
N GLY A 16 -2.68 5.51 19.01
CA GLY A 16 -3.99 5.01 18.62
C GLY A 16 -4.07 3.48 18.79
N VAL A 17 -3.11 2.75 18.26
CA VAL A 17 -3.04 1.28 18.41
C VAL A 17 -2.98 0.86 19.87
N ARG A 18 -2.15 1.52 20.71
CA ARG A 18 -2.05 1.22 22.14
C ARG A 18 -3.37 1.40 22.90
N ASN A 19 -4.15 2.41 22.53
CA ASN A 19 -5.39 2.76 23.20
C ASN A 19 -6.58 1.91 22.73
N GLU A 20 -6.58 1.53 21.47
CA GLU A 20 -7.71 0.83 20.83
C GLU A 20 -7.59 -0.71 20.88
N LEU A 21 -6.40 -1.25 21.11
CA LEU A 21 -6.23 -2.68 21.31
C LEU A 21 -6.94 -3.12 22.61
N GLY A 22 -7.94 -4.01 22.47
CA GLY A 22 -8.73 -4.50 23.58
C GLY A 22 -7.91 -5.37 24.56
N GLN A 23 -8.54 -5.74 25.69
CA GLN A 23 -7.90 -6.51 26.80
C GLN A 23 -7.41 -7.91 26.38
N GLU A 24 -7.80 -8.39 25.21
CA GLU A 24 -7.34 -9.67 24.65
C GLU A 24 -5.92 -9.62 24.09
N PHE A 25 -5.38 -8.42 23.87
CA PHE A 25 -4.04 -8.17 23.34
C PHE A 25 -3.11 -7.60 24.41
N ALA A 26 -1.86 -8.04 24.39
CA ALA A 26 -0.80 -7.49 25.21
C ALA A 26 0.26 -6.85 24.30
N LEU A 27 0.38 -5.53 24.29
CA LEU A 27 1.49 -4.88 23.63
C LEU A 27 2.78 -5.14 24.41
N VAL A 28 3.67 -5.96 23.84
CA VAL A 28 4.88 -6.46 24.52
C VAL A 28 6.15 -5.70 24.13
N GLY A 29 6.06 -4.77 23.20
CA GLY A 29 7.16 -3.89 22.80
C GLY A 29 6.77 -2.98 21.66
N HIS A 30 7.64 -1.99 21.42
CA HIS A 30 7.53 -1.01 20.35
C HIS A 30 8.92 -0.66 19.84
N ALA A 31 9.07 -0.55 18.53
CA ALA A 31 10.28 -0.09 17.85
C ALA A 31 9.92 0.96 16.82
N VAL A 32 10.84 1.87 16.52
CA VAL A 32 10.64 2.97 15.56
C VAL A 32 11.56 2.87 14.34
N THR A 33 12.47 1.90 14.32
CA THR A 33 13.44 1.66 13.24
C THR A 33 13.56 0.18 12.93
N VAL A 34 14.08 -0.14 11.72
CA VAL A 34 14.42 -1.51 11.31
C VAL A 34 15.41 -2.14 12.28
N ALA A 35 16.49 -1.42 12.59
CA ALA A 35 17.56 -1.92 13.47
C ALA A 35 17.03 -2.26 14.87
N GLU A 36 16.19 -1.40 15.45
CA GLU A 36 15.56 -1.62 16.74
C GLU A 36 14.59 -2.80 16.70
N ALA A 37 13.75 -2.90 15.66
CA ALA A 37 12.82 -4.00 15.47
C ALA A 37 13.53 -5.36 15.44
N ILE A 38 14.59 -5.50 14.63
CA ILE A 38 15.36 -6.74 14.52
C ILE A 38 15.99 -7.13 15.86
N SER A 39 16.43 -6.15 16.66
CA SER A 39 17.04 -6.39 17.98
C SER A 39 16.02 -6.77 19.05
N GLU A 40 14.85 -6.12 19.09
CA GLU A 40 13.91 -6.20 20.21
C GLU A 40 12.81 -7.27 20.04
N ILE A 41 12.36 -7.53 18.80
CA ILE A 41 11.31 -8.53 18.53
C ILE A 41 11.70 -9.92 19.09
N PRO A 42 12.91 -10.46 18.88
CA PRO A 42 13.29 -11.77 19.41
C PRO A 42 13.28 -11.85 20.94
N LYS A 43 13.59 -10.75 21.63
CA LYS A 43 13.58 -10.65 23.10
C LYS A 43 12.15 -10.61 23.64
N ALA A 44 11.28 -9.88 22.94
CA ALA A 44 9.88 -9.73 23.32
C ALA A 44 9.04 -10.99 23.06
N LYS A 45 9.45 -11.85 22.12
CA LYS A 45 8.74 -13.07 21.72
C LYS A 45 7.24 -12.84 21.50
N PRO A 46 6.86 -11.97 20.54
CA PRO A 46 5.47 -11.71 20.23
C PRO A 46 4.84 -12.88 19.47
N ASP A 47 3.51 -12.97 19.53
CA ASP A 47 2.73 -13.87 18.68
C ASP A 47 2.49 -13.26 17.29
N VAL A 48 2.33 -11.93 17.25
CA VAL A 48 2.12 -11.14 16.01
C VAL A 48 2.89 -9.82 16.11
N VAL A 49 3.51 -9.42 15.00
CA VAL A 49 4.13 -8.11 14.85
C VAL A 49 3.29 -7.26 13.90
N LEU A 50 2.85 -6.09 14.35
CA LEU A 50 2.32 -5.02 13.51
C LEU A 50 3.50 -4.22 12.97
N LEU A 51 3.67 -4.20 11.66
CA LEU A 51 4.87 -3.65 11.02
C LEU A 51 4.50 -2.57 10.02
N ASP A 52 4.96 -1.34 10.25
CA ASP A 52 4.95 -0.32 9.20
C ASP A 52 5.87 -0.73 8.05
N VAL A 53 5.37 -0.56 6.83
CA VAL A 53 6.13 -0.86 5.61
C VAL A 53 7.24 0.15 5.36
N HIS A 54 7.06 1.40 5.79
CA HIS A 54 8.01 2.49 5.60
C HIS A 54 8.57 2.96 6.93
N LEU A 55 9.84 2.71 7.16
CA LEU A 55 10.57 3.10 8.37
C LEU A 55 11.69 4.09 8.04
N PRO A 56 12.12 4.93 8.97
CA PRO A 56 13.06 6.00 8.70
C PRO A 56 14.48 5.53 8.30
N ASP A 57 14.86 4.30 8.65
CA ASP A 57 16.18 3.71 8.38
C ASP A 57 16.13 2.53 7.38
N GLY A 58 14.95 2.20 6.82
CA GLY A 58 14.80 1.10 5.87
C GLY A 58 13.34 0.74 5.58
N ASN A 59 13.10 -0.52 5.24
CA ASN A 59 11.80 -1.00 4.80
C ASN A 59 11.29 -2.18 5.65
N GLY A 60 9.98 -2.30 5.79
CA GLY A 60 9.34 -3.43 6.47
C GLY A 60 9.77 -4.81 5.97
N PRO A 61 9.91 -5.06 4.67
CA PRO A 61 10.45 -6.31 4.13
C PRO A 61 11.78 -6.74 4.76
N GLU A 62 12.69 -5.83 5.05
CA GLU A 62 14.00 -6.14 5.69
C GLU A 62 13.82 -6.75 7.09
N VAL A 63 12.84 -6.26 7.86
CA VAL A 63 12.51 -6.81 9.17
C VAL A 63 11.93 -8.22 9.05
N VAL A 64 11.05 -8.43 8.06
CA VAL A 64 10.41 -9.74 7.81
C VAL A 64 11.44 -10.78 7.39
N GLU A 65 12.33 -10.44 6.46
CA GLU A 65 13.42 -11.32 5.99
C GLU A 65 14.40 -11.69 7.10
N ALA A 66 14.71 -10.75 7.99
CA ALA A 66 15.59 -10.99 9.13
C ALA A 66 14.97 -11.91 10.21
N LEU A 67 13.64 -12.01 10.26
CA LEU A 67 12.91 -12.75 11.31
C LEU A 67 11.84 -13.69 10.72
N PRO A 68 12.22 -14.70 9.92
CA PRO A 68 11.28 -15.52 9.13
C PRO A 68 10.30 -16.36 9.96
N ASP A 69 10.59 -16.63 11.22
CA ASP A 69 9.75 -17.42 12.13
C ASP A 69 8.66 -16.58 12.81
N VAL A 70 8.66 -15.26 12.61
CA VAL A 70 7.72 -14.33 13.24
C VAL A 70 6.53 -14.07 12.31
N ARG A 71 5.34 -13.94 12.88
CA ARG A 71 4.13 -13.61 12.11
C ARG A 71 3.98 -12.10 12.00
N PHE A 72 4.03 -11.59 10.78
CA PHE A 72 3.89 -10.16 10.49
C PHE A 72 2.55 -9.84 9.86
N LEU A 73 1.91 -8.79 10.37
CA LEU A 73 0.81 -8.06 9.73
C LEU A 73 1.33 -6.67 9.35
N ALA A 74 1.51 -6.46 8.07
CA ALA A 74 2.01 -5.18 7.56
C ALA A 74 0.94 -4.09 7.62
N LEU A 75 1.36 -2.89 7.99
CA LEU A 75 0.57 -1.66 8.03
C LEU A 75 1.15 -0.65 7.05
N SER A 76 0.31 0.04 6.27
CA SER A 76 0.77 1.11 5.38
C SER A 76 -0.30 2.17 5.18
N VAL A 77 0.11 3.38 4.87
CA VAL A 77 -0.81 4.44 4.42
C VAL A 77 -1.27 4.24 2.98
N SER A 78 -0.54 3.43 2.20
CA SER A 78 -0.77 3.13 0.78
C SER A 78 -1.21 1.69 0.57
N ASP A 79 -1.99 1.45 -0.48
CA ASP A 79 -2.32 0.13 -1.01
C ASP A 79 -1.56 -0.16 -2.33
N ALA A 80 -0.39 0.45 -2.50
CA ALA A 80 0.44 0.27 -3.68
C ALA A 80 0.86 -1.21 -3.82
N ALA A 81 0.67 -1.76 -5.01
CA ALA A 81 0.92 -3.18 -5.26
C ALA A 81 2.39 -3.58 -5.01
N GLU A 82 3.34 -2.65 -5.21
CA GLU A 82 4.77 -2.88 -4.95
C GLU A 82 5.04 -3.16 -3.48
N ASP A 83 4.51 -2.31 -2.58
CA ASP A 83 4.67 -2.47 -1.14
C ASP A 83 4.06 -3.79 -0.66
N VAL A 84 2.84 -4.10 -1.17
CA VAL A 84 2.14 -5.34 -0.85
C VAL A 84 2.97 -6.55 -1.30
N ILE A 85 3.42 -6.56 -2.55
CA ILE A 85 4.16 -7.68 -3.13
C ILE A 85 5.51 -7.84 -2.42
N ALA A 86 6.22 -6.76 -2.14
CA ALA A 86 7.53 -6.79 -1.49
C ALA A 86 7.41 -7.43 -0.09
N VAL A 87 6.49 -6.95 0.75
CA VAL A 87 6.37 -7.45 2.13
C VAL A 87 5.82 -8.88 2.20
N ILE A 88 4.95 -9.27 1.25
CA ILE A 88 4.44 -10.65 1.18
C ILE A 88 5.51 -11.61 0.70
N ARG A 89 6.32 -11.24 -0.31
CA ARG A 89 7.47 -12.05 -0.75
C ARG A 89 8.50 -12.23 0.36
N ALA A 90 8.69 -11.22 1.20
CA ALA A 90 9.53 -11.32 2.38
C ALA A 90 8.98 -12.32 3.43
N GLY A 91 7.68 -12.63 3.40
CA GLY A 91 7.06 -13.64 4.28
C GLY A 91 5.96 -13.12 5.20
N ALA A 92 5.53 -11.87 5.08
CA ALA A 92 4.42 -11.35 5.88
C ALA A 92 3.12 -12.10 5.59
N ARG A 93 2.32 -12.33 6.64
CA ARG A 93 1.06 -13.07 6.56
C ARG A 93 -0.15 -12.19 6.25
N GLY A 94 0.00 -10.88 6.30
CA GLY A 94 -1.09 -9.98 5.98
C GLY A 94 -0.63 -8.57 5.68
N TYR A 95 -1.54 -7.82 5.06
CA TYR A 95 -1.36 -6.41 4.74
C TYR A 95 -2.67 -5.67 4.91
N VAL A 96 -2.66 -4.61 5.69
CA VAL A 96 -3.81 -3.73 5.90
C VAL A 96 -3.37 -2.27 5.80
N THR A 97 -4.29 -1.41 5.37
CA THR A 97 -4.02 0.03 5.35
C THR A 97 -4.24 0.65 6.73
N LYS A 98 -3.50 1.70 7.07
CA LYS A 98 -3.63 2.43 8.36
C LYS A 98 -4.99 3.12 8.52
N SER A 99 -5.84 3.09 7.51
CA SER A 99 -7.25 3.52 7.58
C SER A 99 -8.19 2.43 8.13
N ILE A 100 -7.68 1.25 8.46
CA ILE A 100 -8.43 0.15 9.06
C ILE A 100 -9.06 0.59 10.39
N SER A 101 -10.30 0.17 10.65
CA SER A 101 -10.94 0.44 11.94
C SER A 101 -10.35 -0.44 13.06
N PRO A 102 -10.39 0.00 14.33
CA PRO A 102 -9.88 -0.78 15.45
C PRO A 102 -10.49 -2.20 15.57
N PRO A 103 -11.79 -2.42 15.38
CA PRO A 103 -12.36 -3.77 15.41
C PRO A 103 -11.83 -4.67 14.28
N GLU A 104 -11.64 -4.11 13.07
CA GLU A 104 -11.09 -4.84 11.94
C GLU A 104 -9.61 -5.17 12.13
N LEU A 105 -8.83 -4.25 12.74
CA LEU A 105 -7.44 -4.52 13.10
C LEU A 105 -7.34 -5.64 14.14
N ALA A 106 -8.19 -5.62 15.15
CA ALA A 106 -8.26 -6.69 16.15
C ALA A 106 -8.55 -8.06 15.52
N GLU A 107 -9.49 -8.09 14.56
CA GLU A 107 -9.80 -9.32 13.80
C GLU A 107 -8.63 -9.75 12.91
N ALA A 108 -7.95 -8.82 12.25
CA ALA A 108 -6.78 -9.10 11.45
C ALA A 108 -5.64 -9.73 12.28
N ILE A 109 -5.40 -9.19 13.48
CA ILE A 109 -4.39 -9.75 14.40
C ILE A 109 -4.74 -11.18 14.82
N ARG A 110 -6.01 -11.46 15.16
CA ARG A 110 -6.45 -12.82 15.52
C ARG A 110 -6.21 -13.81 14.37
N ARG A 111 -6.63 -13.46 13.18
CA ARG A 111 -6.46 -14.32 12.00
C ARG A 111 -4.99 -14.58 11.68
N VAL A 112 -4.13 -13.57 11.73
CA VAL A 112 -2.68 -13.77 11.56
C VAL A 112 -2.09 -14.64 12.66
N HIS A 113 -2.55 -14.48 13.91
CA HIS A 113 -2.15 -15.33 15.02
C HIS A 113 -2.57 -16.80 14.81
N GLU A 114 -3.72 -17.06 14.22
CA GLU A 114 -4.21 -18.40 13.85
C GLU A 114 -3.48 -19.00 12.64
N GLY A 115 -2.72 -18.17 11.92
CA GLY A 115 -1.94 -18.60 10.75
C GLY A 115 -2.59 -18.28 9.40
N ASP A 116 -3.75 -17.60 9.42
CA ASP A 116 -4.45 -17.18 8.22
C ASP A 116 -3.72 -16.03 7.51
N ALA A 117 -3.93 -15.93 6.20
CA ALA A 117 -3.54 -14.77 5.43
C ALA A 117 -4.62 -13.69 5.49
N VAL A 118 -4.22 -12.43 5.68
CA VAL A 118 -5.15 -11.29 5.81
C VAL A 118 -4.85 -10.25 4.75
N PHE A 119 -5.77 -10.13 3.77
CA PHE A 119 -5.72 -9.15 2.70
C PHE A 119 -7.12 -8.64 2.39
N SER A 120 -7.22 -7.38 1.93
CA SER A 120 -8.46 -6.96 1.26
C SER A 120 -8.64 -7.75 -0.05
N PRO A 121 -9.87 -7.92 -0.57
CA PRO A 121 -10.11 -8.59 -1.85
C PRO A 121 -9.29 -8.00 -3.01
N ARG A 122 -9.08 -6.70 -3.01
CA ARG A 122 -8.26 -6.00 -4.01
C ARG A 122 -6.78 -6.41 -3.92
N LEU A 123 -6.24 -6.46 -2.71
CA LEU A 123 -4.83 -6.81 -2.48
C LEU A 123 -4.58 -8.29 -2.77
N ALA A 124 -5.55 -9.17 -2.50
CA ALA A 124 -5.47 -10.59 -2.85
C ALA A 124 -5.29 -10.79 -4.37
N GLY A 125 -5.90 -9.94 -5.21
CA GLY A 125 -5.68 -9.94 -6.66
C GLY A 125 -4.21 -9.67 -7.01
N PHE A 126 -3.59 -8.65 -6.44
CA PHE A 126 -2.16 -8.35 -6.69
C PHE A 126 -1.23 -9.49 -6.27
N VAL A 127 -1.54 -10.13 -5.15
CA VAL A 127 -0.77 -11.28 -4.67
C VAL A 127 -0.89 -12.45 -5.64
N LEU A 128 -2.09 -12.79 -6.09
CA LEU A 128 -2.32 -13.86 -7.06
C LEU A 128 -1.60 -13.59 -8.39
N ASP A 129 -1.72 -12.38 -8.93
CA ASP A 129 -1.08 -11.99 -10.18
C ASP A 129 0.46 -12.09 -10.08
N ALA A 130 1.03 -11.67 -8.96
CA ALA A 130 2.47 -11.75 -8.71
C ALA A 130 2.99 -13.21 -8.61
N PHE A 131 2.18 -14.13 -8.12
CA PHE A 131 2.56 -15.56 -7.99
C PHE A 131 2.27 -16.38 -9.24
N THR A 132 1.29 -15.99 -10.08
CA THR A 132 0.97 -16.69 -11.33
C THR A 132 1.89 -16.32 -12.50
N GLY A 133 2.86 -15.43 -12.28
CA GLY A 133 3.77 -14.97 -13.33
C GLY A 133 3.07 -14.06 -14.36
N GLN A 134 1.82 -13.68 -14.14
CA GLN A 134 1.23 -12.58 -14.86
C GLN A 134 1.97 -11.32 -14.39
N THR A 135 2.62 -10.65 -15.32
CA THR A 135 3.29 -9.40 -15.03
C THR A 135 2.27 -8.45 -14.40
N VAL A 136 2.40 -8.25 -13.08
CA VAL A 136 1.82 -7.05 -12.48
C VAL A 136 2.34 -5.92 -13.35
N PRO A 137 1.49 -5.08 -13.94
CA PRO A 137 1.98 -3.95 -14.71
C PRO A 137 2.99 -3.25 -13.82
N ALA A 138 4.23 -3.10 -14.31
CA ALA A 138 5.25 -2.38 -13.57
C ALA A 138 4.61 -1.07 -13.10
N ILE A 139 4.51 -0.87 -11.80
CA ILE A 139 3.95 0.35 -11.26
C ILE A 139 4.93 1.42 -11.72
N ASP A 140 4.43 2.28 -12.55
CA ASP A 140 5.18 3.43 -13.00
C ASP A 140 5.09 4.47 -11.88
N PRO A 141 6.20 4.80 -11.18
CA PRO A 141 6.18 5.76 -10.07
C PRO A 141 5.61 7.12 -10.50
N GLU A 142 5.68 7.41 -11.79
CA GLU A 142 5.08 8.61 -12.38
C GLU A 142 3.55 8.51 -12.40
N LEU A 143 2.98 7.31 -12.59
CA LEU A 143 1.53 7.09 -12.48
C LEU A 143 1.00 7.21 -11.06
N ASP A 144 1.80 6.88 -10.05
CA ASP A 144 1.36 6.94 -8.66
C ASP A 144 1.23 8.36 -8.10
N GLN A 145 1.87 9.32 -8.73
CA GLN A 145 1.67 10.74 -8.45
C GLN A 145 0.29 11.26 -8.92
N LEU A 146 -0.41 10.48 -9.75
CA LEU A 146 -1.70 10.89 -10.30
C LEU A 146 -2.84 10.47 -9.38
N THR A 147 -3.78 11.39 -9.18
CA THR A 147 -5.05 11.06 -8.51
C THR A 147 -5.87 10.03 -9.30
N PRO A 148 -6.80 9.30 -8.68
CA PRO A 148 -7.66 8.36 -9.39
C PRO A 148 -8.36 8.98 -10.59
N ARG A 149 -8.79 10.25 -10.48
CA ARG A 149 -9.47 10.95 -11.56
C ARG A 149 -8.53 11.37 -12.69
N GLU A 150 -7.30 11.73 -12.37
CA GLU A 150 -6.25 12.00 -13.36
C GLU A 150 -5.86 10.72 -14.11
N LYS A 151 -5.73 9.58 -13.43
CA LYS A 151 -5.49 8.26 -14.06
C LYS A 151 -6.63 7.87 -15.01
N GLU A 152 -7.86 8.14 -14.63
CA GLU A 152 -9.04 7.85 -15.46
C GLU A 152 -9.05 8.71 -16.74
N VAL A 153 -8.82 10.01 -16.62
CA VAL A 153 -8.69 10.93 -17.78
C VAL A 153 -7.52 10.51 -18.68
N LEU A 154 -6.39 10.13 -18.11
CA LEU A 154 -5.20 9.68 -18.84
C LEU A 154 -5.50 8.44 -19.70
N ARG A 155 -6.27 7.46 -19.20
CA ARG A 155 -6.67 6.26 -19.96
C ARG A 155 -7.48 6.62 -21.21
N TYR A 156 -8.41 7.57 -21.12
CA TYR A 156 -9.16 8.03 -22.30
C TYR A 156 -8.28 8.75 -23.31
N ILE A 157 -7.30 9.55 -22.85
CA ILE A 157 -6.32 10.20 -23.72
C ILE A 157 -5.44 9.17 -24.43
N ALA A 158 -5.00 8.14 -23.72
CA ALA A 158 -4.24 7.02 -24.29
C ALA A 158 -5.00 6.33 -25.43
N ARG A 159 -6.33 6.20 -25.31
CA ARG A 159 -7.22 5.64 -26.34
C ARG A 159 -7.58 6.62 -27.45
N GLY A 160 -7.07 7.85 -27.41
CA GLY A 160 -7.26 8.86 -28.45
C GLY A 160 -8.55 9.71 -28.33
N TYR A 161 -9.32 9.59 -27.23
CA TYR A 161 -10.56 10.34 -27.03
C TYR A 161 -10.32 11.86 -26.99
N ALA A 162 -11.19 12.63 -27.64
CA ALA A 162 -11.17 14.08 -27.53
C ALA A 162 -11.73 14.53 -26.17
N TYR A 163 -11.35 15.71 -25.69
CA TYR A 163 -11.81 16.22 -24.37
C TYR A 163 -13.32 16.29 -24.23
N LYS A 164 -14.04 16.59 -25.33
CA LYS A 164 -15.52 16.57 -25.34
C LYS A 164 -16.09 15.18 -25.14
N GLU A 165 -15.45 14.16 -25.67
CA GLU A 165 -15.86 12.77 -25.51
C GLU A 165 -15.55 12.30 -24.09
N ILE A 166 -14.36 12.60 -23.56
CA ILE A 166 -13.98 12.32 -22.16
C ILE A 166 -14.97 12.98 -21.20
N ALA A 167 -15.32 14.23 -21.43
CA ALA A 167 -16.27 14.97 -20.61
C ALA A 167 -17.65 14.28 -20.56
N ARG A 168 -18.12 13.77 -21.69
CA ARG A 168 -19.38 13.03 -21.81
C ARG A 168 -19.31 11.68 -21.07
N GLU A 169 -18.27 10.89 -21.32
CA GLU A 169 -18.07 9.58 -20.68
C GLU A 169 -17.96 9.69 -19.15
N LEU A 170 -17.25 10.71 -18.67
CA LEU A 170 -17.02 10.92 -17.24
C LEU A 170 -18.10 11.78 -16.54
N HIS A 171 -19.12 12.24 -17.30
CA HIS A 171 -20.20 13.12 -16.80
C HIS A 171 -19.69 14.39 -16.10
N ILE A 172 -18.67 15.03 -16.68
CA ILE A 172 -18.05 16.28 -16.18
C ILE A 172 -17.95 17.33 -17.29
N SER A 173 -17.62 18.57 -16.95
CA SER A 173 -17.41 19.61 -17.94
C SER A 173 -16.08 19.42 -18.70
N VAL A 174 -16.01 19.92 -19.95
CA VAL A 174 -14.77 19.95 -20.72
C VAL A 174 -13.68 20.72 -19.96
N LYS A 175 -14.03 21.82 -19.29
CA LYS A 175 -13.12 22.60 -18.47
C LYS A 175 -12.54 21.78 -17.30
N THR A 176 -13.32 20.88 -16.74
CA THR A 176 -12.86 19.94 -15.68
C THR A 176 -11.87 18.93 -16.25
N VAL A 177 -12.11 18.40 -17.47
CA VAL A 177 -11.15 17.53 -18.17
C VAL A 177 -9.84 18.27 -18.42
N GLU A 178 -9.89 19.51 -18.92
CA GLU A 178 -8.70 20.36 -19.13
C GLU A 178 -7.91 20.58 -17.84
N SER A 179 -8.59 20.79 -16.73
CA SER A 179 -7.96 20.93 -15.42
C SER A 179 -7.23 19.64 -14.99
N HIS A 180 -7.85 18.47 -15.15
CA HIS A 180 -7.20 17.19 -14.86
C HIS A 180 -6.01 16.94 -15.78
N VAL A 181 -6.14 17.22 -17.08
CA VAL A 181 -5.02 17.09 -18.03
C VAL A 181 -3.86 18.01 -17.66
N GLY A 182 -4.15 19.26 -17.28
CA GLY A 182 -3.12 20.18 -16.78
C GLY A 182 -2.42 19.67 -15.52
N GLY A 183 -3.17 19.03 -14.61
CA GLY A 183 -2.62 18.36 -13.44
C GLY A 183 -1.67 17.22 -13.82
N VAL A 184 -2.09 16.35 -14.74
CA VAL A 184 -1.30 15.22 -15.24
C VAL A 184 -0.02 15.72 -15.92
N LEU A 185 -0.12 16.66 -16.85
CA LEU A 185 1.04 17.23 -17.58
C LEU A 185 2.08 17.77 -16.60
N ARG A 186 1.64 18.52 -15.58
CA ARG A 186 2.56 19.08 -14.58
C ARG A 186 3.24 18.00 -13.76
N LYS A 187 2.51 16.97 -13.31
CA LYS A 187 3.04 15.88 -12.48
C LYS A 187 4.01 14.99 -13.26
N LEU A 188 3.72 14.73 -14.53
CA LEU A 188 4.56 13.91 -15.40
C LEU A 188 5.65 14.76 -16.13
N GLN A 189 5.74 16.07 -15.84
CA GLN A 189 6.68 17.00 -16.46
C GLN A 189 6.59 17.03 -18.00
N LEU A 190 5.38 16.84 -18.54
CA LEU A 190 5.09 16.90 -19.97
C LEU A 190 4.50 18.25 -20.34
N THR A 191 4.72 18.70 -21.58
CA THR A 191 4.35 20.05 -22.00
C THR A 191 3.04 20.13 -22.74
N ASN A 192 2.60 19.05 -23.37
CA ASN A 192 1.41 19.04 -24.20
C ASN A 192 0.75 17.65 -24.30
N ARG A 193 -0.49 17.63 -24.79
CA ARG A 193 -1.29 16.43 -24.95
C ARG A 193 -0.63 15.38 -25.85
N TYR A 194 0.12 15.80 -26.86
CA TYR A 194 0.75 14.86 -27.79
C TYR A 194 1.84 14.04 -27.11
N GLU A 195 2.67 14.70 -26.31
CA GLU A 195 3.64 14.03 -25.43
C GLU A 195 2.96 13.09 -24.45
N LEU A 196 1.83 13.51 -23.87
CA LEU A 196 1.05 12.70 -22.96
C LEU A 196 0.50 11.44 -23.63
N SER A 197 -0.04 11.55 -24.85
CA SER A 197 -0.54 10.39 -25.61
C SER A 197 0.58 9.42 -25.97
N ARG A 198 1.76 9.92 -26.35
CA ARG A 198 2.94 9.10 -26.63
C ARG A 198 3.44 8.39 -25.38
N TRP A 199 3.59 9.13 -24.29
CA TRP A 199 4.00 8.63 -22.99
C TRP A 199 3.07 7.49 -22.50
N ALA A 200 1.76 7.68 -22.63
CA ALA A 200 0.76 6.68 -22.29
C ALA A 200 0.78 5.44 -23.20
N GLY A 201 1.07 5.65 -24.49
CA GLY A 201 1.21 4.56 -25.48
C GLY A 201 2.43 3.67 -25.21
N GLU A 202 3.57 4.26 -24.86
CA GLU A 202 4.79 3.53 -24.48
C GLU A 202 4.56 2.61 -23.27
N ARG A 203 3.65 2.97 -22.38
CA ARG A 203 3.27 2.24 -21.16
C ARG A 203 2.05 1.34 -21.31
N LYS A 204 1.51 1.19 -22.52
CA LYS A 204 0.34 0.36 -22.83
C LYS A 204 -0.89 0.64 -21.95
N LEU A 205 -1.15 1.90 -21.63
CA LEU A 205 -2.28 2.33 -20.80
C LEU A 205 -3.61 2.42 -21.58
N ALA A 206 -3.64 2.05 -22.85
CA ALA A 206 -4.81 2.10 -23.74
C ALA A 206 -5.77 0.94 -23.52
#